data_5ee9c7192c5db37e97abb2bf46166a06
#
_entry.id   5ee9c7192c5db37e97abb2bf46166a06
#
_cell.length_a   1.000
_cell.length_b   1.000
_cell.length_c   1.000
_cell.angle_alpha   90.00
_cell.angle_beta   90.00
_cell.angle_gamma   90.00
#
_symmetry.space_group_name_H-M   'P 1'
#
loop_
_entity.id
_entity.type
_entity.pdbx_description
1 polymer ?
#
loop_
_entity_poly.entity_id
_entity_poly.type
_entity_poly.pdbx_seq_one_letter_code
_entity_poly.pdbx_strand_id
1 'polypeptide(L)'
;MVERKTLSQLSVPICLETLFYMLSGMVDTLMLSSVSDQAVGAVGTANTYIGVFIVMFGVISSGMIAVMSQNIGAGRPGIAYQARQLGLMFNAFIGILMSVVLAIFSGRILKIVSIASALFEPAETYLKIVGGTCFLNALIPIFSSYLRVFGYTKHSLIGTIVGNVLNIILNSVFLFVFNWGVVGVAVATVISRVVNLVIVAVMGAVLIKAKQSPDRILPRKILAQIVKIGFPSAFETALYNIAMTFLSLIHI
;
A
#
# COMPACT_ATOMS: atom_id res chain seq x y z
N MET A 1 -5.87 6.31 27.96
CA MET A 1 -5.55 4.89 28.19
C MET A 1 -5.89 4.14 26.92
N VAL A 2 -4.97 3.32 26.40
CA VAL A 2 -5.29 2.40 25.30
C VAL A 2 -6.12 1.29 25.95
N GLU A 3 -7.36 1.12 25.49
CA GLU A 3 -8.27 0.08 25.98
C GLU A 3 -7.64 -1.29 25.71
N ARG A 4 -7.54 -2.15 26.72
CA ARG A 4 -6.98 -3.51 26.56
C ARG A 4 -7.95 -4.34 25.72
N LYS A 5 -7.69 -4.45 24.44
CA LYS A 5 -8.43 -5.30 23.50
C LYS A 5 -7.88 -6.71 23.53
N THR A 6 -8.75 -7.69 23.37
CA THR A 6 -8.35 -9.10 23.24
C THR A 6 -7.59 -9.31 21.92
N LEU A 7 -6.72 -10.31 21.89
CA LEU A 7 -5.93 -10.63 20.70
C LEU A 7 -6.82 -10.83 19.45
N SER A 8 -7.96 -11.52 19.62
CA SER A 8 -8.91 -11.73 18.54
C SER A 8 -9.54 -10.44 18.02
N GLN A 9 -9.85 -9.47 18.89
CA GLN A 9 -10.40 -8.17 18.49
C GLN A 9 -9.42 -7.32 17.66
N LEU A 10 -8.14 -7.60 17.78
CA LEU A 10 -7.09 -6.93 16.97
C LEU A 10 -6.77 -7.74 15.72
N SER A 11 -6.64 -9.07 15.83
CA SER A 11 -6.17 -9.92 14.72
C SER A 11 -7.23 -10.10 13.64
N VAL A 12 -8.51 -10.31 14.02
CA VAL A 12 -9.58 -10.57 13.04
C VAL A 12 -9.74 -9.42 12.03
N PRO A 13 -9.82 -8.14 12.45
CA PRO A 13 -9.88 -7.04 11.47
C PRO A 13 -8.66 -6.96 10.57
N ILE A 14 -7.45 -7.26 11.08
CA ILE A 14 -6.22 -7.23 10.29
C ILE A 14 -6.22 -8.35 9.25
N CYS A 15 -6.63 -9.57 9.64
CA CYS A 15 -6.77 -10.70 8.71
C CYS A 15 -7.80 -10.39 7.61
N LEU A 16 -8.97 -9.85 7.99
CA LEU A 16 -9.99 -9.44 7.03
C LEU A 16 -9.49 -8.35 6.08
N GLU A 17 -8.76 -7.36 6.59
CA GLU A 17 -8.17 -6.31 5.77
C GLU A 17 -7.20 -6.87 4.73
N THR A 18 -6.37 -7.85 5.12
CA THR A 18 -5.45 -8.53 4.20
C THR A 18 -6.21 -9.34 3.16
N LEU A 19 -7.26 -10.06 3.55
CA LEU A 19 -8.12 -10.79 2.63
C LEU A 19 -8.80 -9.85 1.62
N PHE A 20 -9.38 -8.75 2.08
CA PHE A 20 -10.00 -7.77 1.19
C PHE A 20 -8.99 -7.14 0.23
N TYR A 21 -7.76 -6.90 0.67
CA TYR A 21 -6.70 -6.42 -0.21
C TYR A 21 -6.37 -7.43 -1.32
N MET A 22 -6.25 -8.72 -0.98
CA MET A 22 -6.00 -9.79 -1.96
C MET A 22 -7.18 -9.95 -2.92
N LEU A 23 -8.41 -9.96 -2.39
CA LEU A 23 -9.63 -10.09 -3.20
C LEU A 23 -9.78 -8.94 -4.20
N SER A 24 -9.43 -7.72 -3.83
CA SER A 24 -9.49 -6.57 -4.73
C SER A 24 -8.65 -6.80 -5.99
N GLY A 25 -7.41 -7.25 -5.85
CA GLY A 25 -6.57 -7.55 -7.01
C GLY A 25 -7.11 -8.67 -7.90
N MET A 26 -7.75 -9.70 -7.29
CA MET A 26 -8.41 -10.78 -8.05
C MET A 26 -9.62 -10.27 -8.81
N VAL A 27 -10.46 -9.45 -8.18
CA VAL A 27 -11.64 -8.86 -8.81
C VAL A 27 -11.25 -7.94 -9.96
N ASP A 28 -10.25 -7.09 -9.79
CA ASP A 28 -9.73 -6.24 -10.86
C ASP A 28 -9.29 -7.07 -12.07
N THR A 29 -8.56 -8.17 -11.84
CA THR A 29 -8.12 -9.08 -12.88
C THR A 29 -9.29 -9.77 -13.60
N LEU A 30 -10.28 -10.26 -12.85
CA LEU A 30 -11.48 -10.88 -13.39
C LEU A 30 -12.33 -9.90 -14.21
N MET A 31 -12.49 -8.66 -13.75
CA MET A 31 -13.22 -7.64 -14.50
C MET A 31 -12.51 -7.27 -15.79
N LEU A 32 -11.18 -7.20 -15.74
CA LEU A 32 -10.38 -6.86 -16.91
C LEU A 32 -10.32 -8.01 -17.93
N SER A 33 -10.32 -9.27 -17.48
CA SER A 33 -10.34 -10.45 -18.38
C SER A 33 -11.62 -10.55 -19.20
N SER A 34 -12.73 -10.01 -18.71
CA SER A 34 -13.97 -9.94 -19.51
C SER A 34 -13.90 -8.94 -20.67
N VAL A 35 -12.88 -8.08 -20.70
CA VAL A 35 -12.69 -7.07 -21.76
C VAL A 35 -11.56 -7.50 -22.71
N SER A 36 -10.39 -7.91 -22.18
CA SER A 36 -9.24 -8.30 -22.99
C SER A 36 -8.17 -9.03 -22.18
N ASP A 37 -7.72 -10.18 -22.67
CA ASP A 37 -6.59 -10.93 -22.09
C ASP A 37 -5.29 -10.12 -22.19
N GLN A 38 -5.11 -9.34 -23.26
CA GLN A 38 -3.96 -8.44 -23.39
C GLN A 38 -3.94 -7.37 -22.30
N ALA A 39 -5.12 -6.83 -21.94
CA ALA A 39 -5.24 -5.85 -20.87
C ALA A 39 -4.85 -6.45 -19.51
N VAL A 40 -5.23 -7.71 -19.25
CA VAL A 40 -4.83 -8.45 -18.03
C VAL A 40 -3.31 -8.61 -17.98
N GLY A 41 -2.69 -9.07 -19.07
CA GLY A 41 -1.24 -9.23 -19.15
C GLY A 41 -0.49 -7.92 -18.97
N ALA A 42 -0.99 -6.82 -19.54
CA ALA A 42 -0.41 -5.49 -19.42
C ALA A 42 -0.47 -4.95 -17.99
N VAL A 43 -1.64 -5.04 -17.35
CA VAL A 43 -1.84 -4.58 -15.95
C VAL A 43 -1.06 -5.46 -14.99
N GLY A 44 -1.06 -6.78 -15.19
CA GLY A 44 -0.26 -7.71 -14.39
C GLY A 44 1.24 -7.39 -14.42
N THR A 45 1.76 -7.13 -15.64
CA THR A 45 3.15 -6.72 -15.81
C THR A 45 3.44 -5.40 -15.09
N ALA A 46 2.61 -4.37 -15.28
CA ALA A 46 2.78 -3.09 -14.62
C ALA A 46 2.73 -3.21 -13.09
N ASN A 47 1.81 -4.02 -12.55
CA ASN A 47 1.70 -4.27 -11.12
C ASN A 47 2.93 -4.99 -10.54
N THR A 48 3.62 -5.81 -11.31
CA THR A 48 4.89 -6.44 -10.88
C THR A 48 5.94 -5.37 -10.56
N TYR A 49 6.08 -4.34 -11.39
CA TYR A 49 7.03 -3.24 -11.13
C TYR A 49 6.58 -2.35 -9.96
N ILE A 50 5.30 -2.03 -9.88
CA ILE A 50 4.76 -1.29 -8.74
C ILE A 50 4.97 -2.08 -7.45
N GLY A 51 4.83 -3.41 -7.49
CA GLY A 51 5.03 -4.32 -6.36
C GLY A 51 6.43 -4.23 -5.75
N VAL A 52 7.47 -4.04 -6.56
CA VAL A 52 8.85 -3.86 -6.05
C VAL A 52 8.93 -2.65 -5.12
N PHE A 53 8.29 -1.53 -5.49
CA PHE A 53 8.28 -0.32 -4.66
C PHE A 53 7.42 -0.48 -3.41
N ILE A 54 6.31 -1.24 -3.49
CA ILE A 54 5.47 -1.55 -2.33
C ILE A 54 6.28 -2.29 -1.25
N VAL A 55 7.16 -3.22 -1.63
CA VAL A 55 8.05 -3.89 -0.67
C VAL A 55 8.99 -2.88 0.01
N MET A 56 9.55 -1.92 -0.74
CA MET A 56 10.39 -0.86 -0.17
C MET A 56 9.62 0.00 0.85
N PHE A 57 8.36 0.37 0.56
CA PHE A 57 7.52 1.10 1.51
C PHE A 57 7.20 0.27 2.75
N GLY A 58 7.12 -1.05 2.60
CA GLY A 58 6.91 -2.01 3.68
C GLY A 58 8.02 -1.98 4.73
N VAL A 59 9.28 -1.73 4.34
CA VAL A 59 10.42 -1.59 5.28
C VAL A 59 10.11 -0.53 6.34
N ILE A 60 9.73 0.65 5.88
CA ILE A 60 9.46 1.78 6.79
C ILE A 60 8.19 1.54 7.61
N SER A 61 7.13 1.01 6.98
CA SER A 61 5.85 0.77 7.64
C SER A 61 5.95 -0.29 8.74
N SER A 62 6.59 -1.44 8.48
CA SER A 62 6.75 -2.52 9.46
C SER A 62 7.68 -2.13 10.61
N GLY A 63 8.80 -1.47 10.32
CA GLY A 63 9.69 -0.95 11.34
C GLY A 63 9.03 0.14 12.21
N MET A 64 8.23 1.01 11.60
CA MET A 64 7.47 2.03 12.31
C MET A 64 6.44 1.40 13.26
N ILE A 65 5.69 0.38 12.82
CA ILE A 65 4.73 -0.34 13.68
C ILE A 65 5.44 -0.88 14.93
N ALA A 66 6.58 -1.55 14.75
CA ALA A 66 7.33 -2.14 15.86
C ALA A 66 7.82 -1.07 16.85
N VAL A 67 8.45 0.00 16.35
CA VAL A 67 8.94 1.10 17.20
C VAL A 67 7.79 1.79 17.93
N MET A 68 6.66 2.03 17.25
CA MET A 68 5.49 2.64 17.87
C MET A 68 4.88 1.74 18.95
N SER A 69 4.67 0.46 18.65
CA SER A 69 4.07 -0.49 19.59
C SER A 69 4.91 -0.67 20.85
N GLN A 70 6.24 -0.79 20.71
CA GLN A 70 7.19 -0.88 21.82
C GLN A 70 7.13 0.36 22.71
N ASN A 71 7.14 1.55 22.13
CA ASN A 71 7.14 2.79 22.89
C ASN A 71 5.80 3.11 23.54
N ILE A 72 4.67 2.75 22.91
CA ILE A 72 3.35 2.84 23.54
C ILE A 72 3.26 1.88 24.73
N GLY A 73 3.72 0.63 24.56
CA GLY A 73 3.78 -0.35 25.64
C GLY A 73 4.68 0.07 26.80
N ALA A 74 5.75 0.82 26.52
CA ALA A 74 6.66 1.38 27.52
C ALA A 74 6.17 2.71 28.15
N GLY A 75 4.97 3.17 27.79
CA GLY A 75 4.43 4.43 28.32
C GLY A 75 5.07 5.70 27.74
N ARG A 76 5.71 5.62 26.57
CA ARG A 76 6.39 6.72 25.87
C ARG A 76 5.68 7.14 24.58
N PRO A 77 4.47 7.70 24.64
CA PRO A 77 3.69 8.02 23.45
C PRO A 77 4.32 9.10 22.54
N GLY A 78 5.16 9.97 23.12
CA GLY A 78 5.88 11.00 22.36
C GLY A 78 6.84 10.42 21.32
N ILE A 79 7.57 9.35 21.68
CA ILE A 79 8.48 8.65 20.74
C ILE A 79 7.68 7.92 19.66
N ALA A 80 6.55 7.31 20.02
CA ALA A 80 5.67 6.67 19.04
C ALA A 80 5.13 7.69 18.02
N TYR A 81 4.75 8.88 18.46
CA TYR A 81 4.33 9.96 17.58
C TYR A 81 5.45 10.45 16.65
N GLN A 82 6.67 10.61 17.20
CA GLN A 82 7.85 10.94 16.38
C GLN A 82 8.13 9.85 15.32
N ALA A 83 8.03 8.57 15.69
CA ALA A 83 8.23 7.46 14.76
C ALA A 83 7.21 7.51 13.61
N ARG A 84 5.92 7.81 13.91
CA ARG A 84 4.91 8.04 12.87
C ARG A 84 5.27 9.20 11.95
N GLN A 85 5.66 10.36 12.50
CA GLN A 85 6.01 11.52 11.67
C GLN A 85 7.19 11.22 10.75
N LEU A 86 8.24 10.58 11.28
CA LEU A 86 9.41 10.20 10.48
C LEU A 86 9.05 9.16 9.42
N GLY A 87 8.26 8.14 9.77
CA GLY A 87 7.76 7.16 8.81
C GLY A 87 6.94 7.80 7.69
N LEU A 88 6.05 8.74 8.06
CA LEU A 88 5.24 9.49 7.09
C LEU A 88 6.11 10.33 6.15
N MET A 89 7.06 11.12 6.69
CA MET A 89 7.94 11.96 5.88
C MET A 89 8.81 11.14 4.94
N PHE A 90 9.36 10.02 5.43
CA PHE A 90 10.25 9.17 4.65
C PHE A 90 9.49 8.43 3.53
N ASN A 91 8.35 7.81 3.86
CA ASN A 91 7.52 7.15 2.86
C ASN A 91 6.90 8.14 1.87
N ALA A 92 6.53 9.36 2.30
CA ALA A 92 6.07 10.40 1.40
C ALA A 92 7.17 10.80 0.41
N PHE A 93 8.39 11.05 0.91
CA PHE A 93 9.52 11.43 0.06
C PHE A 93 9.85 10.33 -0.97
N ILE A 94 10.05 9.08 -0.51
CA ILE A 94 10.34 7.96 -1.41
C ILE A 94 9.16 7.71 -2.35
N GLY A 95 7.93 7.76 -1.85
CA GLY A 95 6.72 7.55 -2.63
C GLY A 95 6.56 8.56 -3.76
N ILE A 96 6.78 9.85 -3.47
CA ILE A 96 6.75 10.91 -4.49
C ILE A 96 7.89 10.73 -5.51
N LEU A 97 9.11 10.46 -5.03
CA LEU A 97 10.24 10.21 -5.91
C LEU A 97 9.97 9.05 -6.88
N MET A 98 9.46 7.92 -6.37
CA MET A 98 9.13 6.75 -7.19
C MET A 98 7.94 7.03 -8.12
N SER A 99 6.95 7.81 -7.68
CA SER A 99 5.85 8.24 -8.55
C SER A 99 6.36 9.04 -9.75
N VAL A 100 7.26 9.98 -9.53
CA VAL A 100 7.88 10.78 -10.61
C VAL A 100 8.70 9.88 -11.54
N VAL A 101 9.50 8.96 -10.99
CA VAL A 101 10.28 8.00 -11.78
C VAL A 101 9.37 7.14 -12.65
N LEU A 102 8.31 6.55 -12.08
CA LEU A 102 7.39 5.72 -12.83
C LEU A 102 6.57 6.50 -13.86
N ALA A 103 6.16 7.73 -13.56
CA ALA A 103 5.43 8.56 -14.50
C ALA A 103 6.29 8.96 -15.72
N ILE A 104 7.55 9.33 -15.49
CA ILE A 104 8.45 9.84 -16.56
C ILE A 104 9.13 8.69 -17.33
N PHE A 105 9.57 7.65 -16.63
CA PHE A 105 10.40 6.59 -17.21
C PHE A 105 9.65 5.28 -17.49
N SER A 106 8.31 5.23 -17.36
CA SER A 106 7.50 4.02 -17.61
C SER A 106 7.86 3.33 -18.93
N GLY A 107 7.88 4.06 -20.04
CA GLY A 107 8.19 3.49 -21.34
C GLY A 107 9.63 2.98 -21.46
N ARG A 108 10.62 3.64 -20.81
CA ARG A 108 12.01 3.15 -20.78
C ARG A 108 12.14 1.87 -19.94
N ILE A 109 11.47 1.82 -18.79
CA ILE A 109 11.47 0.63 -17.91
C ILE A 109 10.90 -0.57 -18.68
N LEU A 110 9.77 -0.41 -19.35
CA LEU A 110 9.13 -1.48 -20.12
C LEU A 110 9.97 -1.94 -21.33
N LYS A 111 10.70 -1.03 -21.98
CA LYS A 111 11.63 -1.37 -23.08
C LYS A 111 12.82 -2.19 -22.60
N ILE A 112 13.42 -1.85 -21.46
CA ILE A 112 14.56 -2.57 -20.87
C ILE A 112 14.18 -4.05 -20.60
N VAL A 113 12.94 -4.29 -20.20
CA VAL A 113 12.44 -5.63 -19.87
C VAL A 113 11.91 -6.39 -21.10
N SER A 114 11.94 -5.76 -22.27
CA SER A 114 11.53 -6.40 -23.52
C SER A 114 10.11 -6.98 -23.49
N ILE A 115 9.16 -6.22 -22.95
CA ILE A 115 7.75 -6.63 -22.93
C ILE A 115 7.22 -6.79 -24.35
N ALA A 116 6.31 -7.75 -24.55
CA ALA A 116 5.68 -7.98 -25.85
C ALA A 116 5.02 -6.71 -26.39
N SER A 117 5.20 -6.41 -27.67
CA SER A 117 4.73 -5.16 -28.31
C SER A 117 3.22 -4.92 -28.14
N ALA A 118 2.42 -6.00 -28.14
CA ALA A 118 0.98 -5.93 -27.93
C ALA A 118 0.58 -5.45 -26.51
N LEU A 119 1.43 -5.66 -25.51
CA LEU A 119 1.18 -5.28 -24.12
C LEU A 119 1.77 -3.91 -23.77
N PHE A 120 2.63 -3.35 -24.64
CA PHE A 120 3.45 -2.19 -24.31
C PHE A 120 2.62 -0.94 -24.01
N GLU A 121 1.74 -0.54 -24.91
CA GLU A 121 0.94 0.68 -24.78
C GLU A 121 -0.02 0.64 -23.59
N PRO A 122 -0.82 -0.44 -23.37
CA PRO A 122 -1.69 -0.54 -22.19
C PRO A 122 -0.88 -0.61 -20.87
N ALA A 123 0.26 -1.31 -20.85
CA ALA A 123 1.10 -1.39 -19.67
C ALA A 123 1.76 -0.03 -19.33
N GLU A 124 2.24 0.70 -20.33
CA GLU A 124 2.80 2.04 -20.16
C GLU A 124 1.76 3.01 -19.61
N THR A 125 0.56 2.98 -20.16
CA THR A 125 -0.55 3.83 -19.72
C THR A 125 -0.91 3.55 -18.27
N TYR A 126 -1.07 2.27 -17.89
CA TYR A 126 -1.35 1.89 -16.52
C TYR A 126 -0.22 2.29 -15.57
N LEU A 127 1.03 2.06 -15.96
CA LEU A 127 2.21 2.38 -15.17
C LEU A 127 2.36 3.90 -14.98
N LYS A 128 2.03 4.70 -15.99
CA LYS A 128 2.01 6.17 -15.87
C LYS A 128 0.97 6.65 -14.86
N ILE A 129 -0.26 6.12 -14.93
CA ILE A 129 -1.37 6.57 -14.06
C ILE A 129 -1.19 6.04 -12.64
N VAL A 130 -1.14 4.71 -12.48
CA VAL A 130 -1.09 4.07 -11.15
C VAL A 130 0.29 4.16 -10.54
N GLY A 131 1.35 3.97 -11.34
CA GLY A 131 2.73 4.17 -10.90
C GLY A 131 3.03 5.63 -10.58
N GLY A 132 2.51 6.57 -11.39
CA GLY A 132 2.63 8.01 -11.14
C GLY A 132 1.95 8.48 -9.84
N THR A 133 1.07 7.66 -9.29
CA THR A 133 0.41 7.89 -7.98
C THR A 133 0.87 6.89 -6.91
N CYS A 134 2.04 6.29 -7.07
CA CYS A 134 2.58 5.26 -6.19
C CYS A 134 2.77 5.74 -4.73
N PHE A 135 2.90 7.07 -4.53
CA PHE A 135 2.94 7.67 -3.19
C PHE A 135 1.71 7.33 -2.33
N LEU A 136 0.55 7.06 -2.94
CA LEU A 136 -0.64 6.60 -2.21
C LEU A 136 -0.37 5.26 -1.53
N ASN A 137 0.31 4.32 -2.23
CA ASN A 137 0.72 3.03 -1.67
C ASN A 137 1.76 3.17 -0.55
N ALA A 138 2.53 4.25 -0.55
CA ALA A 138 3.47 4.55 0.53
C ALA A 138 2.78 5.12 1.77
N LEU A 139 1.73 5.93 1.61
CA LEU A 139 1.08 6.65 2.69
C LEU A 139 -0.02 5.83 3.39
N ILE A 140 -0.84 5.10 2.65
CA ILE A 140 -1.95 4.31 3.22
C ILE A 140 -1.47 3.39 4.35
N PRO A 141 -0.40 2.57 4.19
CA PRO A 141 0.10 1.70 5.25
C PRO A 141 0.54 2.45 6.52
N ILE A 142 1.06 3.68 6.39
CA ILE A 142 1.48 4.50 7.54
C ILE A 142 0.27 4.87 8.41
N PHE A 143 -0.80 5.38 7.79
CA PHE A 143 -2.02 5.76 8.51
C PHE A 143 -2.78 4.54 9.05
N SER A 144 -2.88 3.47 8.27
CA SER A 144 -3.48 2.20 8.71
C SER A 144 -2.73 1.61 9.90
N SER A 145 -1.40 1.59 9.85
CA SER A 145 -0.54 1.12 10.93
C SER A 145 -0.69 1.96 12.20
N TYR A 146 -0.81 3.28 12.04
CA TYR A 146 -1.06 4.19 13.15
C TYR A 146 -2.38 3.88 13.86
N LEU A 147 -3.46 3.68 13.12
CA LEU A 147 -4.75 3.24 13.67
C LEU A 147 -4.64 1.89 14.39
N ARG A 148 -3.95 0.91 13.80
CA ARG A 148 -3.79 -0.45 14.37
C ARG A 148 -3.03 -0.41 15.68
N VAL A 149 -1.92 0.32 15.78
CA VAL A 149 -1.10 0.42 16.99
C VAL A 149 -1.87 1.02 18.16
N PHE A 150 -2.80 1.96 17.89
CA PHE A 150 -3.69 2.50 18.92
C PHE A 150 -4.97 1.68 19.15
N GLY A 151 -5.08 0.49 18.54
CA GLY A 151 -6.20 -0.42 18.73
C GLY A 151 -7.43 -0.12 17.87
N TYR A 152 -7.35 0.83 16.94
CA TYR A 152 -8.44 1.18 16.02
C TYR A 152 -8.43 0.34 14.73
N THR A 153 -8.16 -0.97 14.86
CA THR A 153 -8.05 -1.92 13.73
C THR A 153 -9.29 -1.97 12.84
N LYS A 154 -10.49 -1.88 13.43
CA LYS A 154 -11.75 -1.83 12.67
C LYS A 154 -11.84 -0.63 11.74
N HIS A 155 -11.27 0.52 12.12
CA HIS A 155 -11.33 1.73 11.32
C HIS A 155 -10.38 1.66 10.11
N SER A 156 -9.23 0.99 10.26
CA SER A 156 -8.35 0.66 9.13
C SER A 156 -9.05 -0.26 8.13
N LEU A 157 -9.73 -1.31 8.64
CA LEU A 157 -10.53 -2.23 7.82
C LEU A 157 -11.66 -1.51 7.05
N ILE A 158 -12.37 -0.58 7.69
CA ILE A 158 -13.43 0.21 7.03
C ILE A 158 -12.85 0.99 5.84
N GLY A 159 -11.70 1.65 5.99
CA GLY A 159 -11.03 2.34 4.89
C GLY A 159 -10.76 1.42 3.70
N THR A 160 -10.25 0.21 3.96
CA THR A 160 -9.98 -0.80 2.93
C THR A 160 -11.26 -1.32 2.27
N ILE A 161 -12.30 -1.63 3.04
CA ILE A 161 -13.59 -2.09 2.48
C ILE A 161 -14.20 -1.01 1.59
N VAL A 162 -14.28 0.23 2.07
CA VAL A 162 -14.86 1.34 1.29
C VAL A 162 -14.04 1.57 0.01
N GLY A 163 -12.72 1.57 0.11
CA GLY A 163 -11.85 1.69 -1.06
C GLY A 163 -12.10 0.57 -2.09
N ASN A 164 -12.17 -0.68 -1.65
CA ASN A 164 -12.38 -1.82 -2.55
C ASN A 164 -13.77 -1.83 -3.18
N VAL A 165 -14.82 -1.56 -2.40
CA VAL A 165 -16.19 -1.46 -2.94
C VAL A 165 -16.27 -0.34 -3.97
N LEU A 166 -15.68 0.82 -3.68
CA LEU A 166 -15.64 1.93 -4.62
C LEU A 166 -14.86 1.55 -5.89
N ASN A 167 -13.73 0.85 -5.75
CA ASN A 167 -12.94 0.38 -6.88
C ASN A 167 -13.76 -0.54 -7.79
N ILE A 168 -14.49 -1.51 -7.24
CA ILE A 168 -15.36 -2.43 -8.01
C ILE A 168 -16.45 -1.65 -8.75
N ILE A 169 -17.10 -0.70 -8.07
CA ILE A 169 -18.15 0.13 -8.69
C ILE A 169 -17.57 0.97 -9.83
N LEU A 170 -16.46 1.65 -9.60
CA LEU A 170 -15.83 2.48 -10.62
C LEU A 170 -15.29 1.66 -11.79
N ASN A 171 -14.69 0.50 -11.54
CA ASN A 171 -14.28 -0.42 -12.59
C ASN A 171 -15.48 -0.84 -13.44
N SER A 172 -16.61 -1.20 -12.81
CA SER A 172 -17.83 -1.58 -13.54
C SER A 172 -18.31 -0.44 -14.45
N VAL A 173 -18.32 0.79 -13.95
CA VAL A 173 -18.75 1.95 -14.73
C VAL A 173 -17.76 2.27 -15.85
N PHE A 174 -16.46 2.33 -15.54
CA PHE A 174 -15.46 2.72 -16.55
C PHE A 174 -15.20 1.65 -17.59
N LEU A 175 -15.29 0.37 -17.24
CA LEU A 175 -15.11 -0.73 -18.20
C LEU A 175 -16.35 -0.96 -19.05
N PHE A 176 -17.54 -1.06 -18.44
CA PHE A 176 -18.73 -1.54 -19.14
C PHE A 176 -19.66 -0.42 -19.64
N VAL A 177 -19.63 0.76 -19.01
CA VAL A 177 -20.46 1.90 -19.46
C VAL A 177 -19.65 2.84 -20.36
N PHE A 178 -18.45 3.23 -19.93
CA PHE A 178 -17.62 4.16 -20.69
C PHE A 178 -16.64 3.48 -21.66
N ASN A 179 -16.42 2.18 -21.55
CA ASN A 179 -15.48 1.40 -22.38
C ASN A 179 -14.04 1.98 -22.39
N TRP A 180 -13.57 2.49 -21.23
CA TRP A 180 -12.24 3.09 -21.11
C TRP A 180 -11.11 2.06 -21.00
N GLY A 181 -11.40 0.76 -20.97
CA GLY A 181 -10.40 -0.31 -20.90
C GLY A 181 -9.40 -0.13 -19.74
N VAL A 182 -8.11 -0.26 -20.03
CA VAL A 182 -7.04 -0.15 -19.03
C VAL A 182 -6.98 1.22 -18.36
N VAL A 183 -7.29 2.30 -19.07
CA VAL A 183 -7.35 3.65 -18.49
C VAL A 183 -8.42 3.72 -17.42
N GLY A 184 -9.57 3.13 -17.66
CA GLY A 184 -10.69 3.09 -16.70
C GLY A 184 -10.30 2.40 -15.40
N VAL A 185 -9.66 1.22 -15.49
CA VAL A 185 -9.18 0.49 -14.31
C VAL A 185 -8.11 1.28 -13.57
N ALA A 186 -7.18 1.92 -14.29
CA ALA A 186 -6.14 2.73 -13.67
C ALA A 186 -6.72 3.92 -12.88
N VAL A 187 -7.68 4.64 -13.47
CA VAL A 187 -8.35 5.78 -12.83
C VAL A 187 -9.20 5.32 -11.63
N ALA A 188 -9.95 4.23 -11.78
CA ALA A 188 -10.73 3.65 -10.68
C ALA A 188 -9.83 3.29 -9.49
N THR A 189 -8.67 2.67 -9.76
CA THR A 189 -7.68 2.30 -8.74
C THR A 189 -7.15 3.54 -8.02
N VAL A 190 -6.81 4.61 -8.74
CA VAL A 190 -6.30 5.85 -8.14
C VAL A 190 -7.36 6.51 -7.26
N ILE A 191 -8.60 6.67 -7.76
CA ILE A 191 -9.69 7.29 -6.99
C ILE A 191 -9.95 6.51 -5.70
N SER A 192 -10.02 5.18 -5.79
CA SER A 192 -10.27 4.30 -4.64
C SER A 192 -9.18 4.40 -3.59
N ARG A 193 -7.91 4.48 -4.00
CA ARG A 193 -6.77 4.68 -3.10
C ARG A 193 -6.78 6.05 -2.45
N VAL A 194 -7.14 7.10 -3.18
CA VAL A 194 -7.29 8.45 -2.61
C VAL A 194 -8.38 8.43 -1.53
N VAL A 195 -9.53 7.85 -1.81
CA VAL A 195 -10.64 7.76 -0.84
C VAL A 195 -10.21 6.95 0.39
N ASN A 196 -9.55 5.80 0.20
CA ASN A 196 -9.01 5.00 1.31
C ASN A 196 -8.03 5.83 2.16
N LEU A 197 -7.06 6.52 1.52
CA LEU A 197 -6.10 7.37 2.22
C LEU A 197 -6.80 8.47 3.04
N VAL A 198 -7.77 9.14 2.46
CA VAL A 198 -8.53 10.20 3.15
C VAL A 198 -9.26 9.62 4.37
N ILE A 199 -9.93 8.47 4.22
CA ILE A 199 -10.64 7.83 5.34
C ILE A 199 -9.67 7.50 6.48
N VAL A 200 -8.57 6.78 6.21
CA VAL A 200 -7.65 6.37 7.28
C VAL A 200 -6.90 7.56 7.89
N ALA A 201 -6.61 8.59 7.11
CA ALA A 201 -5.96 9.80 7.59
C ALA A 201 -6.88 10.62 8.50
N VAL A 202 -8.13 10.85 8.09
CA VAL A 202 -9.15 11.57 8.88
C VAL A 202 -9.47 10.80 10.16
N MET A 203 -9.70 9.48 10.07
CA MET A 203 -9.93 8.66 11.25
C MET A 203 -8.75 8.69 12.21
N GLY A 204 -7.52 8.63 11.70
CA GLY A 204 -6.32 8.77 12.52
C GLY A 204 -6.21 10.14 13.22
N ALA A 205 -6.59 11.21 12.55
CA ALA A 205 -6.57 12.57 13.11
C ALA A 205 -7.67 12.78 14.17
N VAL A 206 -8.86 12.24 13.94
CA VAL A 206 -10.02 12.41 14.84
C VAL A 206 -9.93 11.52 16.08
N LEU A 207 -9.57 10.24 15.90
CA LEU A 207 -9.60 9.24 16.97
C LEU A 207 -8.37 9.29 17.87
N ILE A 208 -7.22 9.65 17.32
CA ILE A 208 -5.96 9.64 18.05
C ILE A 208 -5.53 11.05 18.33
N LYS A 209 -6.00 11.59 19.46
CA LYS A 209 -5.52 12.89 19.97
C LYS A 209 -4.10 12.72 20.48
N ALA A 210 -3.14 13.24 19.73
CA ALA A 210 -1.74 13.21 20.13
C ALA A 210 -1.55 14.05 21.41
N LYS A 211 -1.35 13.39 22.55
CA LYS A 211 -0.82 14.08 23.74
C LYS A 211 0.63 14.45 23.46
N GLN A 212 0.94 15.75 23.50
CA GLN A 212 2.33 16.19 23.49
C GLN A 212 3.00 15.61 24.74
N SER A 213 3.90 14.65 24.53
CA SER A 213 4.75 14.12 25.59
C SER A 213 6.13 14.74 25.47
N PRO A 214 6.79 15.09 26.60
CA PRO A 214 8.15 15.64 26.59
C PRO A 214 9.21 14.64 26.09
N ASP A 215 8.87 13.35 26.02
CA ASP A 215 9.79 12.30 25.59
C ASP A 215 10.13 12.45 24.11
N ARG A 216 11.29 12.99 23.83
CA ARG A 216 11.83 13.10 22.46
C ARG A 216 13.22 12.48 22.40
N ILE A 217 13.47 11.74 21.32
CA ILE A 217 14.78 11.17 21.00
C ILE A 217 15.25 11.78 19.68
N LEU A 218 16.56 11.77 19.44
CA LEU A 218 17.12 12.22 18.17
C LEU A 218 16.46 11.49 16.99
N PRO A 219 15.92 12.21 15.98
CA PRO A 219 15.22 11.63 14.83
C PRO A 219 16.03 10.53 14.12
N ARG A 220 17.36 10.71 14.02
CA ARG A 220 18.27 9.73 13.42
C ARG A 220 18.27 8.38 14.17
N LYS A 221 18.15 8.38 15.50
CA LYS A 221 18.08 7.14 16.28
C LYS A 221 16.78 6.39 16.04
N ILE A 222 15.66 7.11 15.96
CA ILE A 222 14.34 6.52 15.66
C ILE A 222 14.35 5.94 14.25
N LEU A 223 14.84 6.69 13.27
CA LEU A 223 14.90 6.22 11.88
C LEU A 223 15.81 4.98 11.76
N ALA A 224 16.96 4.96 12.42
CA ALA A 224 17.84 3.80 12.46
C ALA A 224 17.15 2.57 13.06
N GLN A 225 16.34 2.74 14.12
CA GLN A 225 15.55 1.65 14.70
C GLN A 225 14.46 1.18 13.73
N ILE A 226 13.75 2.09 13.06
CA ILE A 226 12.73 1.76 12.06
C ILE A 226 13.34 0.91 10.94
N VAL A 227 14.46 1.35 10.37
CA VAL A 227 15.13 0.62 9.28
C VAL A 227 15.70 -0.72 9.77
N LYS A 228 16.35 -0.75 10.93
CA LYS A 228 16.93 -1.97 11.50
C LYS A 228 15.90 -3.08 11.73
N ILE A 229 14.68 -2.71 12.14
CA ILE A 229 13.59 -3.68 12.38
C ILE A 229 12.84 -3.97 11.09
N GLY A 230 12.58 -2.95 10.27
CA GLY A 230 11.78 -3.09 9.06
C GLY A 230 12.49 -3.82 7.93
N PHE A 231 13.82 -3.66 7.80
CA PHE A 231 14.57 -4.29 6.71
C PHE A 231 14.50 -5.82 6.72
N PRO A 232 14.73 -6.53 7.83
CA PRO A 232 14.58 -7.99 7.86
C PRO A 232 13.15 -8.45 7.52
N SER A 233 12.13 -7.76 8.02
CA SER A 233 10.73 -8.08 7.74
C SER A 233 10.36 -7.90 6.26
N ALA A 234 10.84 -6.83 5.63
CA ALA A 234 10.61 -6.61 4.20
C ALA A 234 11.41 -7.58 3.33
N PHE A 235 12.63 -7.93 3.75
CA PHE A 235 13.46 -8.91 3.06
C PHE A 235 12.82 -10.31 3.09
N GLU A 236 12.26 -10.73 4.23
CA GLU A 236 11.47 -11.95 4.35
C GLU A 236 10.28 -11.94 3.38
N THR A 237 9.53 -10.84 3.32
CA THR A 237 8.40 -10.69 2.39
C THR A 237 8.86 -10.77 0.93
N ALA A 238 9.99 -10.15 0.59
CA ALA A 238 10.56 -10.19 -0.75
C ALA A 238 10.98 -11.61 -1.14
N LEU A 239 11.67 -12.33 -0.25
CA LEU A 239 12.05 -13.73 -0.46
C LEU A 239 10.85 -14.64 -0.64
N TYR A 240 9.81 -14.45 0.18
CA TYR A 240 8.55 -15.18 0.03
C TYR A 240 7.92 -14.96 -1.34
N ASN A 241 7.81 -13.71 -1.79
CA ASN A 241 7.25 -13.39 -3.10
C ASN A 241 8.07 -13.98 -4.25
N ILE A 242 9.41 -13.95 -4.15
CA ILE A 242 10.29 -14.57 -5.12
C ILE A 242 10.08 -16.10 -5.15
N ALA A 243 10.06 -16.76 -3.98
CA ALA A 243 9.83 -18.19 -3.88
C ALA A 243 8.47 -18.59 -4.47
N MET A 244 7.41 -17.84 -4.20
CA MET A 244 6.07 -18.08 -4.77
C MET A 244 6.05 -17.90 -6.29
N THR A 245 6.79 -16.92 -6.82
CA THR A 245 6.94 -16.72 -8.26
C THR A 245 7.64 -17.91 -8.93
N PHE A 246 8.73 -18.39 -8.34
CA PHE A 246 9.41 -19.59 -8.84
C PHE A 246 8.51 -20.82 -8.76
N LEU A 247 7.77 -21.01 -7.67
CA LEU A 247 6.87 -22.12 -7.50
C LEU A 247 5.77 -22.11 -8.56
N SER A 248 5.20 -20.93 -8.89
CA SER A 248 4.20 -20.80 -9.94
C SER A 248 4.75 -21.14 -11.33
N LEU A 249 6.03 -20.84 -11.60
CA LEU A 249 6.68 -21.18 -12.87
C LEU A 249 6.96 -22.68 -13.02
N ILE A 250 7.09 -23.42 -11.91
CA ILE A 250 7.30 -24.88 -11.93
C ILE A 250 5.98 -25.63 -12.12
N HIS A 251 4.85 -25.01 -11.76
CA HIS A 251 3.52 -25.63 -11.87
C HIS A 251 2.82 -25.37 -13.22
N ILE A 252 3.47 -24.64 -14.14
CA ILE A 252 3.03 -24.49 -15.54
C ILE A 252 3.82 -25.46 -16.41
#